data_ecac9d6ebf1c7ec1e2a6b55d4ac4f2bb
#
_entry.id   ecac9d6ebf1c7ec1e2a6b55d4ac4f2bb
#
_cell.length_a   1.000
_cell.length_b   1.000
_cell.length_c   1.000
_cell.angle_alpha   90.00
_cell.angle_beta   90.00
_cell.angle_gamma   90.00
#
_symmetry.space_group_name_H-M   'P 1'
#
loop_
_entity.id
_entity.type
_entity.pdbx_description
1 polymer ?
#
loop_
_entity_poly.entity_id
_entity_poly.type
_entity_poly.pdbx_seq_one_letter_code
_entity_poly.pdbx_strand_id
1 'polypeptide(L)'
;MTTIWNPVRVGRMDLPHRLALAPMTRSRAEFNGVPGEHAAEYYAQRASLGLLITEGVQPSADGQGYFATPGIHAPEHVAGSSVCG
;
A
#
# COMPACT_ATOMS: atom_id res chain seq x y z
N MET A 1 -4.56 0.98 -31.52
CA MET A 1 -3.46 0.26 -30.83
C MET A 1 -3.50 0.54 -29.33
N THR A 2 -3.40 -0.48 -28.50
CA THR A 2 -3.38 -0.34 -27.06
C THR A 2 -1.96 -0.04 -26.58
N THR A 3 -1.81 0.96 -25.74
CA THR A 3 -0.53 1.32 -25.10
C THR A 3 -0.68 1.30 -23.59
N ILE A 4 0.43 1.42 -22.86
CA ILE A 4 0.41 1.48 -21.39
C ILE A 4 -0.34 2.71 -20.87
N TRP A 5 -0.52 3.73 -21.71
CA TRP A 5 -1.20 4.97 -21.33
C TRP A 5 -2.71 4.95 -21.58
N ASN A 6 -3.22 3.89 -22.20
CA ASN A 6 -4.66 3.77 -22.42
C ASN A 6 -5.36 3.41 -21.12
N PRO A 7 -6.56 3.94 -20.86
CA PRO A 7 -7.36 3.53 -19.70
C PRO A 7 -7.67 2.05 -19.74
N VAL A 8 -7.85 1.46 -18.57
CA VAL A 8 -8.24 0.06 -18.42
C VAL A 8 -9.19 -0.08 -17.25
N ARG A 9 -10.12 -1.04 -17.37
CA ARG A 9 -11.02 -1.39 -16.28
C ARG A 9 -10.57 -2.70 -15.65
N VAL A 10 -10.38 -2.68 -14.32
CA VAL A 10 -10.03 -3.86 -13.54
C VAL A 10 -11.15 -4.10 -12.54
N GLY A 11 -11.99 -5.12 -12.81
CA GLY A 11 -13.19 -5.33 -12.01
C GLY A 11 -14.11 -4.13 -12.09
N ARG A 12 -14.29 -3.43 -10.95
CA ARG A 12 -15.10 -2.22 -10.87
C ARG A 12 -14.28 -0.93 -10.91
N MET A 13 -12.96 -1.05 -11.05
CA MET A 13 -12.08 0.12 -11.04
C MET A 13 -11.79 0.57 -12.46
N ASP A 14 -12.03 1.85 -12.73
CA ASP A 14 -11.64 2.50 -13.99
C ASP A 14 -10.32 3.21 -13.78
N LEU A 15 -9.26 2.66 -14.34
CA LEU A 15 -7.91 3.19 -14.17
C LEU A 15 -7.53 4.09 -15.35
N PRO A 16 -6.89 5.25 -15.09
CA PRO A 16 -6.57 6.20 -16.17
C PRO A 16 -5.47 5.70 -17.11
N HIS A 17 -4.63 4.80 -16.65
CA HIS A 17 -3.59 4.17 -17.47
C HIS A 17 -3.20 2.82 -16.84
N ARG A 18 -2.23 2.15 -17.43
CA ARG A 18 -1.93 0.75 -17.11
C ARG A 18 -0.67 0.56 -16.26
N LEU A 19 -0.11 1.63 -15.71
CA LEU A 19 1.02 1.52 -14.78
C LEU A 19 0.51 1.33 -13.37
N ALA A 20 1.08 0.36 -12.68
CA ALA A 20 0.72 0.06 -11.29
C ALA A 20 1.99 -0.02 -10.44
N LEU A 21 1.88 0.40 -9.18
CA LEU A 21 2.94 0.17 -8.20
C LEU A 21 2.81 -1.26 -7.69
N ALA A 22 3.87 -2.05 -7.87
CA ALA A 22 3.91 -3.42 -7.37
C ALA A 22 3.96 -3.44 -5.84
N PRO A 23 3.44 -4.49 -5.19
CA PRO A 23 3.57 -4.63 -3.74
C PRO A 23 5.03 -4.90 -3.37
N MET A 24 5.63 -3.97 -2.63
CA MET A 24 7.04 -4.07 -2.24
C MET A 24 7.19 -3.78 -0.76
N THR A 25 7.75 -4.73 -0.02
CA THR A 25 8.02 -4.57 1.41
C THR A 25 9.04 -3.48 1.61
N ARG A 26 8.70 -2.45 2.40
CA ARG A 26 9.57 -1.30 2.64
C ARG A 26 10.38 -1.41 3.93
N SER A 27 9.89 -2.20 4.90
CA SER A 27 10.51 -2.37 6.23
C SER A 27 10.71 -1.02 6.93
N ARG A 28 9.68 -0.18 6.87
CA ARG A 28 9.69 1.17 7.47
C ARG A 28 8.56 1.40 8.47
N ALA A 29 7.76 0.36 8.76
CA ALA A 29 6.77 0.43 9.80
C ALA A 29 7.44 0.46 11.17
N GLU A 30 6.71 0.91 12.19
CA GLU A 30 7.19 0.84 13.57
C GLU A 30 7.20 -0.61 14.07
N PHE A 31 7.94 -0.88 15.14
CA PHE A 31 8.09 -2.25 15.65
C PHE A 31 6.77 -2.88 16.09
N ASN A 32 5.79 -2.07 16.49
CA ASN A 32 4.46 -2.56 16.86
C ASN A 32 3.54 -2.79 15.67
N GLY A 33 4.01 -2.59 14.43
CA GLY A 33 3.25 -2.80 13.22
C GLY A 33 2.44 -1.59 12.75
N VAL A 34 2.56 -0.44 13.42
CA VAL A 34 1.91 0.78 12.95
C VAL A 34 2.66 1.29 11.70
N PRO A 35 1.95 1.66 10.60
CA PRO A 35 2.63 2.25 9.46
C PRO A 35 3.46 3.45 9.86
N GLY A 36 4.69 3.55 9.33
CA GLY A 36 5.62 4.62 9.68
C GLY A 36 5.10 6.00 9.26
N GLU A 37 5.68 7.05 9.84
CA GLU A 37 5.25 8.43 9.59
C GLU A 37 5.38 8.86 8.13
N HIS A 38 6.26 8.20 7.36
CA HIS A 38 6.48 8.51 5.95
C HIS A 38 5.61 7.70 5.00
N ALA A 39 4.76 6.79 5.50
CA ALA A 39 3.97 5.91 4.64
C ALA A 39 3.02 6.69 3.73
N ALA A 40 2.29 7.66 4.29
CA ALA A 40 1.36 8.48 3.51
C ALA A 40 2.09 9.27 2.43
N GLU A 41 3.24 9.86 2.75
CA GLU A 41 4.06 10.61 1.79
C GLU A 41 4.59 9.70 0.68
N TYR A 42 5.06 8.50 1.03
CA TYR A 42 5.55 7.52 0.07
C TYR A 42 4.51 7.20 -1.00
N TYR A 43 3.27 6.94 -0.58
CA TYR A 43 2.19 6.62 -1.52
C TYR A 43 1.69 7.87 -2.24
N ALA A 44 1.66 9.03 -1.58
CA ALA A 44 1.25 10.28 -2.21
C ALA A 44 2.20 10.67 -3.36
N GLN A 45 3.50 10.46 -3.21
CA GLN A 45 4.49 10.72 -4.25
C GLN A 45 4.26 9.85 -5.50
N ARG A 46 3.54 8.75 -5.36
CA ARG A 46 3.29 7.79 -6.43
C ARG A 46 1.83 7.78 -6.89
N ALA A 47 1.06 8.79 -6.47
CA ALA A 47 -0.39 8.84 -6.73
C ALA A 47 -0.75 9.03 -8.20
N SER A 48 0.19 9.43 -9.06
CA SER A 48 -0.05 9.53 -10.51
C SER A 48 -0.10 8.17 -11.21
N LEU A 49 0.26 7.08 -10.54
CA LEU A 49 0.12 5.74 -11.09
C LEU A 49 -1.36 5.36 -11.16
N GLY A 50 -1.71 4.49 -12.10
CA GLY A 50 -3.09 4.05 -12.29
C GLY A 50 -3.61 3.23 -11.13
N LEU A 51 -2.75 2.46 -10.46
CA LEU A 51 -3.10 1.63 -9.33
C LEU A 51 -1.91 1.57 -8.36
N LEU A 52 -2.18 1.73 -7.08
CA LEU A 52 -1.18 1.56 -6.04
C LEU A 52 -1.51 0.30 -5.22
N ILE A 53 -0.58 -0.65 -5.18
CA ILE A 53 -0.71 -1.84 -4.34
C ILE A 53 0.25 -1.67 -3.17
N THR A 54 -0.28 -1.70 -1.96
CA THR A 54 0.56 -1.53 -0.77
C THR A 54 1.44 -2.73 -0.52
N GLU A 55 2.44 -2.56 0.33
CA GLU A 55 3.21 -3.69 0.83
C GLU A 55 2.32 -4.66 1.60
N GLY A 56 2.79 -5.89 1.76
CA GLY A 56 2.07 -6.88 2.56
C GLY A 56 1.89 -6.43 4.00
N VAL A 57 0.73 -6.71 4.57
CA VAL A 57 0.43 -6.39 5.96
C VAL A 57 0.10 -7.68 6.69
N GLN A 58 0.58 -7.84 7.93
CA GLN A 58 0.28 -9.04 8.70
C GLN A 58 -1.10 -8.96 9.34
N PRO A 59 -1.91 -10.02 9.20
CA PRO A 59 -3.27 -10.05 9.78
C PRO A 59 -3.29 -10.40 11.27
N SER A 60 -2.15 -10.83 11.83
CA SER A 60 -2.01 -11.19 13.24
C SER A 60 -0.57 -11.00 13.67
N ALA A 61 -0.33 -10.96 14.99
CA ALA A 61 1.02 -10.76 15.53
C ALA A 61 1.98 -11.87 15.10
N ASP A 62 1.51 -13.12 15.08
CA ASP A 62 2.32 -14.28 14.68
C ASP A 62 2.43 -14.42 13.16
N GLY A 63 1.68 -13.61 12.40
CA GLY A 63 1.77 -13.58 10.95
C GLY A 63 2.87 -12.69 10.41
N GLN A 64 3.60 -11.98 11.26
CA GLN A 64 4.67 -11.10 10.82
C GLN A 64 5.87 -11.91 10.32
N GLY A 65 6.17 -11.79 9.03
CA GLY A 65 7.28 -12.51 8.39
C GLY A 65 8.55 -11.69 8.23
N TYR A 66 8.44 -10.38 8.13
CA TYR A 66 9.57 -9.48 7.95
C TYR A 66 9.67 -8.46 9.07
N PHE A 67 10.88 -7.92 9.25
CA PHE A 67 11.16 -6.89 10.24
C PHE A 67 10.53 -5.56 9.82
N ALA A 68 9.94 -4.83 10.78
CA ALA A 68 9.40 -3.49 10.59
C ALA A 68 8.38 -3.41 9.44
N THR A 69 7.42 -4.35 9.41
CA THR A 69 6.33 -4.36 8.44
C THR A 69 5.01 -4.02 9.12
N PRO A 70 4.05 -3.40 8.37
CA PRO A 70 2.80 -2.97 8.97
C PRO A 70 1.87 -4.14 9.27
N GLY A 71 1.04 -3.97 10.29
CA GLY A 71 -0.02 -4.90 10.63
C GLY A 71 -1.40 -4.30 10.39
N ILE A 72 -2.43 -5.12 10.51
CA ILE A 72 -3.82 -4.69 10.38
C ILE A 72 -4.72 -5.39 11.41
N HIS A 73 -4.13 -5.86 12.51
CA HIS A 73 -4.83 -6.66 13.51
C HIS A 73 -5.08 -5.92 14.82
N ALA A 74 -4.65 -4.68 14.96
CA ALA A 74 -4.84 -3.87 16.16
C ALA A 74 -5.43 -2.50 15.80
N PRO A 75 -6.17 -1.84 16.74
CA PRO A 75 -6.76 -0.53 16.44
C PRO A 75 -5.75 0.53 15.99
N GLU A 76 -4.56 0.57 16.58
CA GLU A 76 -3.51 1.51 16.20
C GLU A 76 -3.00 1.28 14.78
N HIS A 77 -3.05 0.04 14.29
CA HIS A 77 -2.69 -0.28 12.91
C HIS A 77 -3.71 0.33 11.93
N VAL A 78 -4.99 0.19 12.25
CA VAL A 78 -6.05 0.74 11.41
C VAL A 78 -5.99 2.26 11.39
N ALA A 79 -5.76 2.89 12.54
CA ALA A 79 -5.64 4.34 12.62
C ALA A 79 -4.44 4.85 11.80
N GLY A 80 -3.29 4.16 11.88
CA GLY A 80 -2.11 4.51 11.08
C GLY A 80 -2.34 4.34 9.59
N SER A 81 -3.02 3.27 9.18
CA SER A 81 -3.30 3.00 7.78
C SER A 81 -4.29 3.99 7.19
N SER A 82 -5.23 4.51 7.97
CA SER A 82 -6.24 5.46 7.49
C SER A 82 -5.63 6.79 7.04
N VAL A 83 -4.44 7.13 7.52
CA VAL A 83 -3.73 8.35 7.11
C VAL A 83 -3.29 8.26 5.64
N CYS A 84 -3.08 7.05 5.14
CA CYS A 84 -2.68 6.84 3.75
C CYS A 84 -3.86 6.92 2.77
N GLY A 85 -5.06 6.81 3.27
CA GLY A 85 -6.30 6.90 2.47
C GLY A 85 -6.75 8.32 2.19
#